data_87fef7e6eb01205939f5576ffe5a4ed3
#
_entry.id   87fef7e6eb01205939f5576ffe5a4ed3
#
_cell.length_a   1.000
_cell.length_b   1.000
_cell.length_c   1.000
_cell.angle_alpha   90.00
_cell.angle_beta   90.00
_cell.angle_gamma   90.00
#
_symmetry.space_group_name_H-M   'P 1'
#
loop_
_entity.id
_entity.type
_entity.pdbx_description
1 polymer ?
#
loop_
_entity_poly.entity_id
_entity_poly.type
_entity_poly.pdbx_seq_one_letter_code
_entity_poly.pdbx_strand_id
1 'polypeptide(L)'
;MLLIPAVAWAEEPATNAPALWGSPTVDNGACCKTLGEVRSNIDRLDREIVRLMAERGRYVHEAARFKANPAQVEAPERAEAVVKKAMALAEADGLSPKVAEAAYRAMVHAFIDYEQGIFADAAARGDAPWKK
;
A
#
# COMPACT_ATOMS: atom_id res chain seq x y z
N MET A 1 -40.91 -19.07 43.85
CA MET A 1 -40.58 -18.88 42.47
C MET A 1 -39.96 -17.50 42.33
N LEU A 2 -38.64 -17.44 42.36
CA LEU A 2 -37.88 -16.18 42.31
C LEU A 2 -37.65 -15.79 40.86
N LEU A 3 -38.23 -14.71 40.40
CA LEU A 3 -37.98 -14.10 39.12
C LEU A 3 -36.59 -13.42 39.18
N ILE A 4 -35.62 -13.95 38.47
CA ILE A 4 -34.33 -13.30 38.24
C ILE A 4 -34.57 -12.25 37.14
N PRO A 5 -34.31 -10.95 37.39
CA PRO A 5 -34.39 -9.97 36.35
C PRO A 5 -33.30 -10.23 35.30
N ALA A 6 -33.69 -10.27 34.05
CA ALA A 6 -32.73 -10.30 32.94
C ALA A 6 -31.89 -9.01 32.97
N VAL A 7 -30.61 -9.19 33.24
CA VAL A 7 -29.64 -8.11 33.11
C VAL A 7 -29.52 -7.85 31.61
N ALA A 8 -30.17 -6.80 31.15
CA ALA A 8 -29.91 -6.27 29.83
C ALA A 8 -28.44 -5.82 29.79
N TRP A 9 -27.64 -6.50 28.97
CA TRP A 9 -26.31 -6.03 28.62
C TRP A 9 -26.53 -4.72 27.89
N ALA A 10 -26.33 -3.62 28.58
CA ALA A 10 -26.23 -2.32 27.95
C ALA A 10 -25.01 -2.41 27.03
N GLU A 11 -25.24 -2.32 25.74
CA GLU A 11 -24.16 -2.05 24.80
C GLU A 11 -23.46 -0.79 25.31
N GLU A 12 -22.21 -0.92 25.73
CA GLU A 12 -21.41 0.24 26.06
C GLU A 12 -21.40 1.14 24.82
N PRO A 13 -21.69 2.44 24.96
CA PRO A 13 -21.60 3.35 23.83
C PRO A 13 -20.18 3.23 23.28
N ALA A 14 -20.09 2.95 21.97
CA ALA A 14 -18.83 2.92 21.26
C ALA A 14 -18.04 4.14 21.71
N THR A 15 -16.89 3.92 22.33
CA THR A 15 -16.04 5.01 22.81
C THR A 15 -15.80 5.94 21.63
N ASN A 16 -16.15 7.21 21.77
CA ASN A 16 -15.85 8.27 20.79
C ASN A 16 -14.33 8.54 20.76
N ALA A 17 -13.53 7.51 20.62
CA ALA A 17 -12.16 7.67 20.23
C ALA A 17 -12.16 8.29 18.84
N PRO A 18 -11.49 9.44 18.61
CA PRO A 18 -11.44 10.02 17.28
C PRO A 18 -10.93 8.96 16.34
N ALA A 19 -11.68 8.72 15.25
CA ALA A 19 -11.28 7.77 14.24
C ALA A 19 -9.88 8.16 13.75
N LEU A 20 -8.89 7.32 13.98
CA LEU A 20 -7.47 7.58 13.63
C LEU A 20 -7.28 7.87 12.14
N TRP A 21 -8.25 7.48 11.33
CA TRP A 21 -8.19 7.50 9.86
C TRP A 21 -9.29 8.35 9.22
N GLY A 22 -10.20 8.90 10.02
CA GLY A 22 -11.42 9.51 9.52
C GLY A 22 -12.46 8.47 9.05
N SER A 23 -13.59 8.97 8.56
CA SER A 23 -14.65 8.14 7.99
C SER A 23 -14.37 7.81 6.53
N PRO A 24 -14.77 6.60 6.04
CA PRO A 24 -14.74 6.32 4.62
C PRO A 24 -15.51 7.35 3.81
N THR A 25 -15.02 7.70 2.62
CA THR A 25 -15.60 8.76 1.79
C THR A 25 -16.81 8.33 1.00
N VAL A 26 -17.02 7.02 0.83
CA VAL A 26 -18.19 6.48 0.15
C VAL A 26 -19.48 6.90 0.88
N ASP A 27 -20.52 7.19 0.12
CA ASP A 27 -21.82 7.66 0.64
C ASP A 27 -21.72 8.88 1.57
N ASN A 28 -20.82 9.80 1.25
CA ASN A 28 -20.53 11.00 2.05
C ASN A 28 -20.17 10.69 3.51
N GLY A 29 -19.47 9.59 3.73
CA GLY A 29 -19.06 9.14 5.06
C GLY A 29 -20.12 8.37 5.84
N ALA A 30 -21.25 8.05 5.21
CA ALA A 30 -22.34 7.29 5.83
C ALA A 30 -22.16 5.76 5.75
N CYS A 31 -21.12 5.27 5.06
CA CYS A 31 -20.74 3.86 5.10
C CYS A 31 -20.32 3.49 6.53
N CYS A 32 -20.56 2.29 7.06
CA CYS A 32 -21.16 1.16 6.39
C CYS A 32 -22.18 0.54 7.36
N LYS A 33 -23.23 -0.11 6.84
CA LYS A 33 -24.26 -0.74 7.68
C LYS A 33 -23.91 -2.19 8.05
N THR A 34 -23.06 -2.84 7.26
CA THR A 34 -22.69 -4.24 7.43
C THR A 34 -21.19 -4.45 7.25
N LEU A 35 -20.66 -5.50 7.86
CA LEU A 35 -19.28 -5.94 7.64
C LEU A 35 -19.05 -6.36 6.17
N GLY A 36 -20.08 -6.88 5.51
CA GLY A 36 -20.03 -7.20 4.08
C GLY A 36 -19.75 -5.97 3.22
N GLU A 37 -20.40 -4.84 3.50
CA GLU A 37 -20.14 -3.56 2.83
C GLU A 37 -18.70 -3.07 3.09
N VAL A 38 -18.20 -3.17 4.31
CA VAL A 38 -16.82 -2.83 4.64
C VAL A 38 -15.85 -3.63 3.79
N ARG A 39 -16.01 -4.96 3.77
CA ARG A 39 -15.14 -5.87 3.01
C ARG A 39 -15.19 -5.61 1.50
N SER A 40 -16.38 -5.41 0.95
CA SER A 40 -16.54 -5.09 -0.47
C SER A 40 -15.81 -3.81 -0.87
N ASN A 41 -15.83 -2.79 -0.02
CA ASN A 41 -15.08 -1.56 -0.27
C ASN A 41 -13.57 -1.76 -0.15
N ILE A 42 -13.11 -2.55 0.81
CA ILE A 42 -11.69 -2.92 0.92
C ILE A 42 -11.26 -3.65 -0.36
N ASP A 43 -12.01 -4.66 -0.80
CA ASP A 43 -11.70 -5.42 -2.02
C ASP A 43 -11.65 -4.53 -3.26
N ARG A 44 -12.52 -3.54 -3.34
CA ARG A 44 -12.51 -2.55 -4.43
C ARG A 44 -11.22 -1.73 -4.41
N LEU A 45 -10.81 -1.27 -3.24
CA LEU A 45 -9.57 -0.50 -3.06
C LEU A 45 -8.33 -1.36 -3.34
N ASP A 46 -8.33 -2.61 -2.91
CA ASP A 46 -7.22 -3.53 -3.18
C ASP A 46 -7.01 -3.75 -4.68
N ARG A 47 -8.09 -3.87 -5.46
CA ARG A 47 -7.99 -3.93 -6.93
C ARG A 47 -7.31 -2.68 -7.51
N GLU A 48 -7.66 -1.50 -7.00
CA GLU A 48 -7.05 -0.24 -7.44
C GLU A 48 -5.58 -0.14 -7.01
N ILE A 49 -5.26 -0.53 -5.79
CA ILE A 49 -3.89 -0.54 -5.28
C ILE A 49 -3.01 -1.46 -6.14
N VAL A 50 -3.46 -2.69 -6.41
CA VAL A 50 -2.70 -3.64 -7.24
C VAL A 50 -2.55 -3.13 -8.67
N ARG A 51 -3.60 -2.53 -9.25
CA ARG A 51 -3.52 -1.91 -10.57
C ARG A 51 -2.49 -0.78 -10.61
N LEU A 52 -2.46 0.07 -9.61
CA LEU A 52 -1.49 1.16 -9.51
C LEU A 52 -0.08 0.66 -9.24
N MET A 53 0.08 -0.39 -8.45
CA MET A 53 1.38 -1.05 -8.27
C MET A 53 1.91 -1.64 -9.58
N ALA A 54 1.05 -2.26 -10.38
CA ALA A 54 1.42 -2.79 -11.69
C ALA A 54 1.87 -1.67 -12.64
N GLU A 55 1.14 -0.56 -12.68
CA GLU A 55 1.52 0.60 -13.48
C GLU A 55 2.85 1.22 -13.00
N ARG A 56 3.01 1.36 -11.69
CA ARG A 56 4.27 1.82 -11.11
C ARG A 56 5.43 0.92 -11.50
N GLY A 57 5.22 -0.40 -11.49
CA GLY A 57 6.22 -1.38 -11.91
C GLY A 57 6.67 -1.19 -13.36
N ARG A 58 5.75 -0.86 -14.27
CA ARG A 58 6.08 -0.55 -15.67
C ARG A 58 7.02 0.65 -15.77
N TYR A 59 6.79 1.70 -14.98
CA TYR A 59 7.68 2.86 -14.94
C TYR A 59 9.03 2.54 -14.28
N VAL A 60 9.06 1.73 -13.24
CA VAL A 60 10.31 1.24 -12.64
C VAL A 60 11.12 0.47 -13.67
N HIS A 61 10.49 -0.42 -14.41
CA HIS A 61 11.14 -1.19 -15.48
C HIS A 61 11.64 -0.27 -16.62
N GLU A 62 10.83 0.68 -17.05
CA GLU A 62 11.22 1.64 -18.08
C GLU A 62 12.42 2.49 -17.66
N ALA A 63 12.55 2.81 -16.38
CA ALA A 63 13.69 3.56 -15.85
C ALA A 63 15.03 2.83 -16.05
N ALA A 64 15.01 1.50 -16.18
CA ALA A 64 16.21 0.71 -16.45
C ALA A 64 16.96 1.12 -17.74
N ARG A 65 16.24 1.64 -18.73
CA ARG A 65 16.84 2.14 -19.99
C ARG A 65 17.82 3.29 -19.79
N PHE A 66 17.67 4.02 -18.70
CA PHE A 66 18.49 5.20 -18.39
C PHE A 66 19.63 4.89 -17.42
N LYS A 67 19.79 3.63 -17.01
CA LYS A 67 20.86 3.19 -16.13
C LYS A 67 22.03 2.68 -16.94
N ALA A 68 23.26 2.98 -16.48
CA ALA A 68 24.48 2.46 -17.09
C ALA A 68 24.58 0.93 -16.92
N ASN A 69 24.17 0.43 -15.75
CA ASN A 69 24.06 -1.00 -15.45
C ASN A 69 22.74 -1.25 -14.70
N PRO A 70 21.69 -1.71 -15.40
CA PRO A 70 20.37 -1.95 -14.79
C PRO A 70 20.34 -3.02 -13.71
N ALA A 71 21.30 -3.93 -13.72
CA ALA A 71 21.42 -4.99 -12.69
C ALA A 71 21.99 -4.48 -11.37
N GLN A 72 22.54 -3.26 -11.33
CA GLN A 72 22.98 -2.64 -10.09
C GLN A 72 21.78 -2.23 -9.24
N VAL A 73 21.94 -2.35 -7.94
CA VAL A 73 20.95 -1.90 -6.96
C VAL A 73 20.71 -0.40 -7.16
N GLU A 74 19.44 0.01 -7.10
CA GLU A 74 19.07 1.43 -7.01
C GLU A 74 19.87 2.07 -5.87
N ALA A 75 20.38 3.29 -6.09
CA ALA A 75 21.11 4.01 -5.05
C ALA A 75 20.23 4.10 -3.78
N PRO A 76 20.75 3.73 -2.60
CA PRO A 76 19.99 3.75 -1.34
C PRO A 76 19.33 5.10 -1.07
N GLU A 77 19.95 6.19 -1.48
CA GLU A 77 19.43 7.55 -1.34
C GLU A 77 18.13 7.75 -2.12
N ARG A 78 18.02 7.15 -3.33
CA ARG A 78 16.79 7.24 -4.13
C ARG A 78 15.66 6.47 -3.48
N ALA A 79 15.92 5.26 -3.01
CA ALA A 79 14.94 4.44 -2.31
C ALA A 79 14.41 5.15 -1.06
N GLU A 80 15.30 5.73 -0.27
CA GLU A 80 14.94 6.48 0.93
C GLU A 80 14.15 7.75 0.60
N ALA A 81 14.49 8.46 -0.47
CA ALA A 81 13.75 9.64 -0.92
C ALA A 81 12.31 9.30 -1.34
N VAL A 82 12.09 8.14 -1.98
CA VAL A 82 10.75 7.65 -2.33
C VAL A 82 9.93 7.37 -1.08
N VAL A 83 10.50 6.72 -0.09
CA VAL A 83 9.83 6.42 1.19
C VAL A 83 9.46 7.71 1.92
N LYS A 84 10.37 8.67 2.03
CA LYS A 84 10.10 9.98 2.67
C LYS A 84 9.00 10.75 1.96
N LYS A 85 8.99 10.74 0.63
CA LYS A 85 7.93 11.37 -0.16
C LYS A 85 6.56 10.71 0.10
N ALA A 86 6.52 9.39 0.18
CA ALA A 86 5.30 8.67 0.51
C ALA A 86 4.78 9.02 1.91
N MET A 87 5.67 9.17 2.89
CA MET A 87 5.30 9.60 4.24
C MET A 87 4.68 11.00 4.26
N ALA A 88 5.23 11.93 3.48
CA ALA A 88 4.69 13.28 3.36
C ALA A 88 3.32 13.31 2.67
N LEU A 89 3.13 12.50 1.63
CA LEU A 89 1.83 12.33 0.97
C LEU A 89 0.80 11.71 1.92
N ALA A 90 1.21 10.75 2.73
CA ALA A 90 0.37 10.13 3.74
C ALA A 90 -0.17 11.14 4.74
N GLU A 91 0.68 12.03 5.26
CA GLU A 91 0.25 13.11 6.14
C GLU A 91 -0.82 13.99 5.50
N ALA A 92 -0.61 14.40 4.24
CA ALA A 92 -1.56 15.22 3.51
C ALA A 92 -2.93 14.54 3.30
N ASP A 93 -2.93 13.21 3.17
CA ASP A 93 -4.13 12.41 2.92
C ASP A 93 -4.74 11.78 4.18
N GLY A 94 -4.23 12.09 5.36
CA GLY A 94 -4.74 11.57 6.63
C GLY A 94 -4.36 10.10 6.91
N LEU A 95 -3.35 9.58 6.21
CA LEU A 95 -2.78 8.26 6.49
C LEU A 95 -1.61 8.41 7.46
N SER A 96 -1.48 7.46 8.41
CA SER A 96 -0.29 7.44 9.27
C SER A 96 0.99 7.33 8.45
N PRO A 97 1.96 8.24 8.64
CA PRO A 97 3.26 8.14 7.97
C PRO A 97 3.98 6.82 8.22
N LYS A 98 3.78 6.22 9.39
CA LYS A 98 4.38 4.91 9.73
C LYS A 98 3.83 3.77 8.85
N VAL A 99 2.55 3.81 8.51
CA VAL A 99 1.95 2.83 7.60
C VAL A 99 2.49 3.02 6.19
N ALA A 100 2.56 4.25 5.71
CA ALA A 100 3.14 4.57 4.41
C ALA A 100 4.62 4.17 4.33
N GLU A 101 5.40 4.45 5.37
CA GLU A 101 6.81 4.06 5.46
C GLU A 101 6.98 2.54 5.30
N ALA A 102 6.29 1.76 6.11
CA ALA A 102 6.40 0.30 6.08
C ALA A 102 5.98 -0.28 4.73
N ALA A 103 4.84 0.17 4.19
CA ALA A 103 4.31 -0.30 2.91
C ALA A 103 5.23 0.07 1.74
N TYR A 104 5.68 1.31 1.67
CA TYR A 104 6.56 1.77 0.59
C TYR A 104 7.96 1.18 0.67
N ARG A 105 8.52 1.03 1.85
CA ARG A 105 9.81 0.37 2.03
C ARG A 105 9.77 -1.07 1.54
N ALA A 106 8.74 -1.82 1.91
CA ALA A 106 8.54 -3.19 1.43
C ALA A 106 8.31 -3.24 -0.09
N MET A 107 7.49 -2.35 -0.63
CA MET A 107 7.21 -2.29 -2.07
C MET A 107 8.46 -1.95 -2.87
N VAL A 108 9.23 -0.95 -2.47
CA VAL A 108 10.48 -0.55 -3.15
C VAL A 108 11.47 -1.70 -3.15
N HIS A 109 11.66 -2.37 -2.01
CA HIS A 109 12.53 -3.53 -1.92
C HIS A 109 12.06 -4.69 -2.81
N ALA A 110 10.76 -4.98 -2.83
CA ALA A 110 10.21 -6.05 -3.66
C ALA A 110 10.45 -5.81 -5.16
N PHE A 111 10.29 -4.57 -5.62
CA PHE A 111 10.58 -4.21 -7.01
C PHE A 111 12.07 -4.29 -7.34
N ILE A 112 12.94 -3.83 -6.45
CA ILE A 112 14.39 -3.93 -6.63
C ILE A 112 14.80 -5.40 -6.77
N ASP A 113 14.38 -6.26 -5.85
CA ASP A 113 14.71 -7.69 -5.87
C ASP A 113 14.20 -8.38 -7.13
N TYR A 114 12.98 -8.08 -7.53
CA TYR A 114 12.37 -8.64 -8.74
C TYR A 114 13.11 -8.22 -10.02
N GLU A 115 13.41 -6.93 -10.16
CA GLU A 115 14.14 -6.39 -11.31
C GLU A 115 15.57 -6.93 -11.37
N GLN A 116 16.27 -7.04 -10.25
CA GLN A 116 17.60 -7.63 -10.19
C GLN A 116 17.59 -9.09 -10.67
N GLY A 117 16.59 -9.87 -10.26
CA GLY A 117 16.42 -11.24 -10.72
C GLY A 117 16.24 -11.33 -12.25
N ILE A 118 15.38 -10.50 -12.82
CA ILE A 118 15.14 -10.43 -14.26
C ILE A 118 16.44 -10.06 -15.01
N PHE A 119 17.14 -9.04 -14.57
CA PHE A 119 18.35 -8.57 -15.24
C PHE A 119 19.50 -9.56 -15.11
N ALA A 120 19.66 -10.22 -13.97
CA ALA A 120 20.65 -11.27 -13.78
C ALA A 120 20.38 -12.46 -14.72
N ASP A 121 19.13 -12.91 -14.83
CA ASP A 121 18.74 -13.99 -15.73
C ASP A 121 18.96 -13.62 -17.19
N ALA A 122 18.60 -12.40 -17.58
CA ALA A 122 18.83 -11.89 -18.93
C ALA A 122 20.33 -11.83 -19.27
N ALA A 123 21.14 -11.32 -18.35
CA ALA A 123 22.60 -11.26 -18.53
C ALA A 123 23.22 -12.64 -18.68
N ALA A 124 22.75 -13.64 -17.93
CA ALA A 124 23.17 -15.04 -18.04
C ALA A 124 22.87 -15.65 -19.41
N ARG A 125 21.79 -15.18 -20.08
CA ARG A 125 21.43 -15.57 -21.46
C ARG A 125 22.09 -14.72 -22.53
N GLY A 126 22.86 -13.69 -22.19
CA GLY A 126 23.42 -12.72 -23.13
C GLY A 126 22.41 -11.70 -23.66
N ASP A 127 21.25 -11.59 -23.02
CA ASP A 127 20.19 -10.65 -23.37
C ASP A 127 20.37 -9.30 -22.69
N ALA A 128 19.83 -8.24 -23.31
CA ALA A 128 19.75 -6.91 -22.72
C ALA A 128 18.33 -6.33 -22.96
N PRO A 129 17.29 -6.88 -22.30
CA PRO A 129 15.90 -6.54 -22.58
C PRO A 129 15.54 -5.08 -22.29
N TRP A 130 16.35 -4.39 -21.50
CA TRP A 130 16.20 -2.96 -21.20
C TRP A 130 16.74 -2.03 -22.29
N LYS A 131 17.48 -2.55 -23.24
CA LYS A 131 17.93 -1.78 -24.41
C LYS A 131 16.91 -1.96 -25.53
N LYS A 132 16.26 -0.88 -25.91
CA LYS A 132 15.40 -0.83 -27.09
C LYS A 132 16.16 -0.25 -28.26
#